data_ac2cf6dbdf7ce8ffc8f1b65464cfe5f0
#
_entry.id   ac2cf6dbdf7ce8ffc8f1b65464cfe5f0
#
_cell.length_a   1.000
_cell.length_b   1.000
_cell.length_c   1.000
_cell.angle_alpha   90.00
_cell.angle_beta   90.00
_cell.angle_gamma   90.00
#
_symmetry.space_group_name_H-M   'P 1'
#
loop_
_entity.id
_entity.type
_entity.pdbx_description
1 polymer ?
#
loop_
_entity_poly.entity_id
_entity_poly.type
_entity_poly.pdbx_seq_one_letter_code
_entity_poly.pdbx_strand_id
1 'polypeptide(L)'
;MSNNTPMADHDSLKRIADTIKKQIPPVVLMSCGANKLGYLMENAEKKCLGGLTFLVQNCSKVKKARVFIQLMLDDTYEVHVIGTDVDKKEYKPIRKNVYCDMLGEVLDDLLETKEQTKDWHTPKVEIVTIKG
;
A
#
# COMPACT_ATOMS: atom_id res chain seq x y z
N MET A 1 1.68 16.65 31.45
CA MET A 1 1.55 16.50 31.11
C MET A 1 1.63 16.01 30.58
N SER A 2 1.48 15.88 30.65
CA SER A 2 1.43 15.42 30.17
C SER A 2 1.61 14.84 29.60
N ASN A 3 1.48 14.99 29.68
CA ASN A 3 1.60 14.51 29.15
C ASN A 3 2.00 13.91 28.69
N ASN A 4 2.19 14.48 29.08
CA ASN A 4 2.67 13.68 28.75
C ASN A 4 2.56 12.73 28.05
N THR A 5 2.17 13.19 27.82
CA THR A 5 1.64 12.07 27.18
C THR A 5 2.41 11.61 25.99
N PRO A 6 2.64 10.35 25.84
CA PRO A 6 3.43 9.83 24.75
C PRO A 6 2.69 9.73 23.42
N MET A 7 1.43 10.08 23.34
CA MET A 7 0.68 9.95 22.09
C MET A 7 1.14 10.96 21.04
N ALA A 8 1.25 10.49 19.80
CA ALA A 8 1.60 11.36 18.71
C ALA A 8 0.48 12.35 18.43
N ASP A 9 0.83 13.60 18.17
CA ASP A 9 -0.16 14.59 17.82
C ASP A 9 -0.53 14.46 16.33
N HIS A 10 -1.52 15.22 15.90
CA HIS A 10 -1.99 15.14 14.51
C HIS A 10 -0.92 15.52 13.50
N ASP A 11 -0.05 16.47 13.85
CA ASP A 11 1.01 16.87 12.95
C ASP A 11 2.03 15.76 12.73
N SER A 12 2.37 15.05 13.80
CA SER A 12 3.29 13.92 13.70
C SER A 12 2.69 12.80 12.86
N LEU A 13 1.40 12.53 13.06
CA LEU A 13 0.72 11.48 12.29
C LEU A 13 0.62 11.85 10.81
N LYS A 14 0.37 13.10 10.52
CA LYS A 14 0.35 13.57 9.12
C LYS A 14 1.71 13.44 8.48
N ARG A 15 2.78 13.72 9.21
CA ARG A 15 4.14 13.58 8.69
C ARG A 15 4.47 12.14 8.34
N ILE A 16 4.02 11.21 9.18
CA ILE A 16 4.21 9.79 8.91
C ILE A 16 3.50 9.43 7.60
N ALA A 17 2.24 9.85 7.46
CA ALA A 17 1.48 9.56 6.24
C ALA A 17 2.12 10.20 5.01
N ASP A 18 2.58 11.44 5.12
CA ASP A 18 3.23 12.13 4.02
C ASP A 18 4.54 11.44 3.61
N THR A 19 5.31 10.99 4.59
CA THR A 19 6.54 10.26 4.33
C THR A 19 6.26 8.98 3.56
N ILE A 20 5.26 8.23 3.99
CA ILE A 20 4.87 6.99 3.31
C ILE A 20 4.43 7.30 1.88
N LYS A 21 3.60 8.32 1.72
CA LYS A 21 3.11 8.70 0.39
C LYS A 21 4.27 9.01 -0.56
N LYS A 22 5.29 9.70 -0.07
CA LYS A 22 6.45 10.05 -0.89
C LYS A 22 7.29 8.85 -1.26
N GLN A 23 7.20 7.78 -0.50
CA GLN A 23 7.94 6.54 -0.76
C GLN A 23 7.24 5.64 -1.77
N ILE A 24 5.99 5.95 -2.11
CA ILE A 24 5.25 5.19 -3.12
C ILE A 24 5.41 5.90 -4.46
N PRO A 25 5.85 5.19 -5.51
CA PRO A 25 5.94 5.83 -6.82
C PRO A 25 4.59 6.40 -7.24
N PRO A 26 4.53 7.64 -7.72
CA PRO A 26 3.25 8.25 -8.09
C PRO A 26 2.47 7.44 -9.12
N VAL A 27 3.16 6.76 -10.01
CA VAL A 27 2.48 5.95 -11.03
C VAL A 27 1.68 4.81 -10.40
N VAL A 28 2.15 4.27 -9.26
CA VAL A 28 1.43 3.21 -8.56
C VAL A 28 0.13 3.76 -7.98
N LEU A 29 0.19 4.92 -7.34
CA LEU A 29 -1.00 5.55 -6.79
C LEU A 29 -2.01 5.90 -7.88
N MET A 30 -1.53 6.37 -9.00
CA MET A 30 -2.41 6.71 -10.12
C MET A 30 -3.05 5.47 -10.74
N SER A 31 -2.27 4.43 -10.94
CA SER A 31 -2.78 3.24 -11.63
C SER A 31 -3.81 2.48 -10.79
N CYS A 32 -3.72 2.56 -9.48
CA CYS A 32 -4.71 1.89 -8.62
C CYS A 32 -5.88 2.81 -8.24
N GLY A 33 -5.91 4.00 -8.80
CA GLY A 33 -7.00 4.93 -8.52
C GLY A 33 -7.07 5.39 -7.08
N ALA A 34 -5.91 5.58 -6.48
CA ALA A 34 -5.85 5.97 -5.06
C ALA A 34 -6.56 7.29 -4.83
N ASN A 35 -7.45 7.31 -3.85
CA ASN A 35 -8.19 8.50 -3.49
C ASN A 35 -8.56 8.46 -2.01
N LYS A 36 -9.08 9.56 -1.50
CA LYS A 36 -9.47 9.70 -0.10
C LYS A 36 -8.34 9.31 0.84
N LEU A 37 -7.17 9.89 0.58
CA LEU A 37 -6.00 9.65 1.40
C LEU A 37 -6.18 10.23 2.80
N GLY A 38 -5.71 9.51 3.80
CA GLY A 38 -5.77 9.95 5.18
C GLY A 38 -4.63 9.35 5.97
N TYR A 39 -4.50 9.75 7.21
CA TYR A 39 -3.48 9.18 8.08
C TYR A 39 -4.13 8.27 9.13
N LEU A 40 -3.35 7.30 9.57
CA LEU A 40 -3.80 6.34 10.59
C LEU A 40 -3.36 6.82 11.97
N MET A 41 -4.19 6.51 12.96
CA MET A 41 -3.84 6.78 14.35
C MET A 41 -2.84 5.75 14.84
N GLU A 42 -2.07 6.13 15.83
CA GLU A 42 -1.16 5.16 16.44
C GLU A 42 -1.97 4.13 17.24
N ASN A 43 -1.39 2.93 17.36
CA ASN A 43 -2.01 1.85 18.10
C ASN A 43 -0.90 1.11 18.84
N ALA A 44 -0.78 1.40 20.14
CA ALA A 44 0.31 0.86 20.94
C ALA A 44 0.22 -0.65 21.08
N GLU A 45 -0.98 -1.19 21.17
CA GLU A 45 -1.16 -2.63 21.28
C GLU A 45 -0.60 -3.39 20.09
N LYS A 46 -0.76 -2.82 18.90
CA LYS A 46 -0.28 -3.43 17.67
C LYS A 46 1.10 -2.94 17.28
N LYS A 47 1.71 -2.12 18.13
CA LYS A 47 3.04 -1.55 17.87
C LYS A 47 3.07 -0.72 16.59
N CYS A 48 1.99 -0.04 16.32
CA CYS A 48 1.84 0.81 15.14
C CYS A 48 1.97 2.28 15.53
N LEU A 49 2.88 2.99 14.87
CA LEU A 49 3.13 4.40 15.15
C LEU A 49 2.21 5.33 14.37
N GLY A 50 1.52 4.82 13.38
CA GLY A 50 0.68 5.58 12.48
C GLY A 50 0.80 5.01 11.09
N GLY A 51 0.34 5.76 10.10
CA GLY A 51 0.44 5.28 8.73
C GLY A 51 -0.41 6.04 7.75
N LEU A 52 -0.51 5.48 6.56
CA LEU A 52 -1.27 6.06 5.45
C LEU A 52 -2.40 5.12 5.07
N THR A 53 -3.56 5.67 4.77
CA THR A 53 -4.68 4.90 4.25
C THR A 53 -5.27 5.60 3.03
N PHE A 54 -5.79 4.81 2.10
CA PHE A 54 -6.47 5.35 0.92
C PHE A 54 -7.38 4.29 0.31
N LEU A 55 -8.32 4.75 -0.51
CA LEU A 55 -9.20 3.85 -1.26
C LEU A 55 -8.59 3.57 -2.62
N VAL A 56 -8.84 2.36 -3.12
CA VAL A 56 -8.45 1.98 -4.48
C VAL A 56 -9.65 1.33 -5.16
N GLN A 57 -9.66 1.36 -6.49
CA GLN A 57 -10.74 0.75 -7.24
C GLN A 57 -10.30 0.43 -8.65
N ASN A 58 -10.97 -0.57 -9.23
CA ASN A 58 -10.74 -0.95 -10.63
C ASN A 58 -9.31 -1.40 -10.92
N CYS A 59 -8.69 -2.05 -9.93
CA CYS A 59 -7.40 -2.69 -10.12
C CYS A 59 -7.62 -4.08 -10.70
N SER A 60 -6.59 -4.67 -11.27
CA SER A 60 -6.78 -5.97 -11.92
C SER A 60 -7.13 -7.09 -10.95
N LYS A 61 -6.69 -7.00 -9.70
CA LYS A 61 -7.05 -7.99 -8.67
C LYS A 61 -8.20 -7.55 -7.79
N VAL A 62 -8.42 -6.26 -7.66
CA VAL A 62 -9.29 -5.70 -6.65
C VAL A 62 -10.31 -4.79 -7.31
N LYS A 63 -11.58 -5.04 -7.02
CA LYS A 63 -12.61 -4.17 -7.52
C LYS A 63 -12.72 -2.89 -6.71
N LYS A 64 -12.72 -3.02 -5.39
CA LYS A 64 -12.79 -1.89 -4.48
C LYS A 64 -12.22 -2.30 -3.14
N ALA A 65 -11.32 -1.50 -2.60
CA ALA A 65 -10.71 -1.82 -1.32
C ALA A 65 -10.14 -0.58 -0.66
N ARG A 66 -9.83 -0.73 0.61
CA ARG A 66 -9.09 0.28 1.36
C ARG A 66 -7.73 -0.31 1.70
N VAL A 67 -6.71 0.48 1.49
CA VAL A 67 -5.34 0.10 1.78
C VAL A 67 -4.91 0.79 3.08
N PHE A 68 -4.20 0.05 3.93
CA PHE A 68 -3.63 0.56 5.18
C PHE A 68 -2.15 0.24 5.16
N ILE A 69 -1.32 1.27 5.25
CA ILE A 69 0.12 1.09 5.35
C ILE A 69 0.54 1.58 6.72
N GLN A 70 0.88 0.66 7.61
CA GLN A 70 1.16 0.96 9.01
C GLN A 70 2.66 0.97 9.26
N LEU A 71 3.14 2.05 9.88
CA LEU A 71 4.54 2.13 10.29
C LEU A 71 4.64 1.47 11.66
N MET A 72 5.46 0.43 11.74
CA MET A 72 5.62 -0.34 12.96
C MET A 72 6.80 0.14 13.78
N LEU A 73 6.85 -0.25 15.05
CA LEU A 73 7.91 0.16 15.96
C LEU A 73 9.31 -0.25 15.49
N ASP A 74 9.41 -1.34 14.75
CA ASP A 74 10.69 -1.83 14.26
C ASP A 74 11.12 -1.18 12.94
N ASP A 75 10.44 -0.11 12.55
CA ASP A 75 10.74 0.66 11.34
C ASP A 75 10.38 -0.05 10.03
N THR A 76 9.60 -1.11 10.11
CA THR A 76 9.04 -1.72 8.91
C THR A 76 7.59 -1.30 8.74
N TYR A 77 7.03 -1.61 7.58
CA TYR A 77 5.62 -1.37 7.32
C TYR A 77 4.84 -2.68 7.27
N GLU A 78 3.59 -2.61 7.70
CA GLU A 78 2.62 -3.67 7.41
C GLU A 78 1.61 -3.09 6.45
N VAL A 79 1.36 -3.81 5.36
CA VAL A 79 0.41 -3.38 4.35
C VAL A 79 -0.81 -4.30 4.41
N HIS A 80 -1.96 -3.71 4.65
CA HIS A 80 -3.24 -4.43 4.70
C HIS A 80 -4.12 -3.90 3.59
N VAL A 81 -4.75 -4.81 2.86
CA VAL A 81 -5.77 -4.44 1.87
C VAL A 81 -7.07 -5.11 2.31
N ILE A 82 -8.12 -4.34 2.45
CA ILE A 82 -9.40 -4.88 2.89
C ILE A 82 -10.47 -4.45 1.89
N GLY A 83 -11.09 -5.41 1.24
CA GLY A 83 -12.11 -5.09 0.26
C GLY A 83 -12.62 -6.31 -0.48
N THR A 84 -12.88 -6.11 -1.76
CA THR A 84 -13.51 -7.11 -2.62
C THR A 84 -12.65 -7.29 -3.87
N ASP A 85 -12.42 -8.55 -4.24
CA ASP A 85 -11.68 -8.83 -5.47
C ASP A 85 -12.60 -8.73 -6.70
N VAL A 86 -12.03 -8.98 -7.88
CA VAL A 86 -12.79 -8.85 -9.13
C VAL A 86 -13.94 -9.85 -9.24
N ASP A 87 -13.88 -10.93 -8.49
CA ASP A 87 -14.94 -11.93 -8.44
C ASP A 87 -15.94 -11.65 -7.34
N LYS A 88 -15.87 -10.48 -6.71
CA LYS A 88 -16.75 -10.01 -5.64
C LYS A 88 -16.63 -10.83 -4.38
N LYS A 89 -15.47 -11.44 -4.17
CA LYS A 89 -15.19 -12.18 -2.93
C LYS A 89 -14.37 -11.31 -1.99
N GLU A 90 -14.46 -11.59 -0.72
CA GLU A 90 -13.70 -10.87 0.28
C GLU A 90 -12.21 -11.04 0.04
N TYR A 91 -11.46 -9.93 0.14
CA TYR A 91 -10.04 -9.92 -0.15
C TYR A 91 -9.33 -9.14 0.95
N LYS A 92 -8.52 -9.82 1.74
CA LYS A 92 -7.88 -9.22 2.91
C LYS A 92 -6.41 -9.63 3.06
N PRO A 93 -5.57 -9.42 2.05
CA PRO A 93 -4.16 -9.78 2.17
C PRO A 93 -3.41 -8.87 3.14
N ILE A 94 -2.39 -9.42 3.76
CA ILE A 94 -1.50 -8.71 4.67
C ILE A 94 -0.06 -9.01 4.27
N ARG A 95 0.78 -7.98 4.22
CA ARG A 95 2.21 -8.12 4.03
C ARG A 95 2.94 -7.47 5.19
N LYS A 96 3.82 -8.20 5.82
CA LYS A 96 4.60 -7.71 6.94
C LYS A 96 6.05 -7.54 6.55
N ASN A 97 6.79 -6.82 7.38
CA ASN A 97 8.23 -6.60 7.19
C ASN A 97 8.55 -5.98 5.83
N VAL A 98 7.74 -5.00 5.46
CA VAL A 98 7.91 -4.27 4.21
C VAL A 98 8.78 -3.05 4.47
N TYR A 99 9.79 -2.83 3.64
CA TYR A 99 10.67 -1.69 3.76
C TYR A 99 10.22 -0.56 2.84
N CYS A 100 10.70 0.63 3.10
CA CYS A 100 10.22 1.82 2.38
C CYS A 100 10.43 1.72 0.86
N ASP A 101 11.48 1.08 0.41
CA ASP A 101 11.75 0.94 -1.01
C ASP A 101 10.99 -0.21 -1.67
N MET A 102 10.20 -0.94 -0.89
CA MET A 102 9.40 -2.06 -1.38
C MET A 102 7.92 -1.72 -1.54
N LEU A 103 7.51 -0.53 -1.11
CA LEU A 103 6.08 -0.20 -1.07
C LEU A 103 5.40 -0.27 -2.44
N GLY A 104 6.04 0.27 -3.46
CA GLY A 104 5.46 0.24 -4.81
C GLY A 104 5.26 -1.18 -5.30
N GLU A 105 6.26 -2.00 -5.11
CA GLU A 105 6.24 -3.40 -5.54
C GLU A 105 5.17 -4.20 -4.80
N VAL A 106 5.09 -4.00 -3.48
CA VAL A 106 4.11 -4.70 -2.66
C VAL A 106 2.69 -4.30 -3.05
N LEU A 107 2.45 -3.00 -3.25
CA LEU A 107 1.13 -2.54 -3.67
C LEU A 107 0.76 -3.09 -5.03
N ASP A 108 1.70 -3.09 -5.96
CA ASP A 108 1.47 -3.64 -7.28
C ASP A 108 1.12 -5.13 -7.19
N ASP A 109 1.85 -5.86 -6.36
CA ASP A 109 1.62 -7.28 -6.16
C ASP A 109 0.26 -7.58 -5.55
N LEU A 110 -0.17 -6.75 -4.60
CA LEU A 110 -1.44 -6.97 -3.91
C LEU A 110 -2.65 -6.51 -4.73
N LEU A 111 -2.48 -5.52 -5.59
CA LEU A 111 -3.59 -4.89 -6.29
C LEU A 111 -3.70 -5.28 -7.77
N GLU A 112 -2.61 -5.68 -8.39
CA GLU A 112 -2.59 -5.99 -9.82
C GLU A 112 -2.12 -7.40 -10.07
N THR A 113 -2.50 -7.97 -11.20
CA THR A 113 -2.05 -9.32 -11.54
C THR A 113 -0.62 -9.28 -12.06
N LYS A 114 0.14 -10.30 -11.68
CA LYS A 114 1.54 -10.37 -12.07
C LYS A 114 1.75 -10.68 -13.54
N GLU A 115 0.85 -11.41 -14.13
CA GLU A 115 0.94 -11.71 -15.56
C GLU A 115 0.96 -10.44 -16.37
N GLN A 116 0.12 -9.50 -15.98
CA GLN A 116 0.05 -8.24 -16.67
C GLN A 116 1.36 -7.48 -16.56
N THR A 117 1.96 -7.49 -15.38
CA THR A 117 3.22 -6.85 -15.14
C THR A 117 4.34 -7.50 -15.94
N LYS A 118 4.32 -8.82 -16.02
CA LYS A 118 5.32 -9.55 -16.79
C LYS A 118 5.26 -9.21 -18.26
N ASP A 119 4.07 -9.10 -18.78
CA ASP A 119 3.91 -8.78 -20.19
C ASP A 119 4.50 -7.44 -20.55
N TRP A 120 4.48 -6.54 -19.61
CA TRP A 120 5.09 -5.25 -19.79
C TRP A 120 6.58 -5.33 -19.96
N HIS A 121 7.22 -6.19 -19.18
CA HIS A 121 8.65 -6.26 -19.13
C HIS A 121 9.24 -7.09 -20.23
N THR A 122 8.53 -8.13 -20.58
CA THR A 122 9.12 -9.02 -21.49
C THR A 122 8.87 -8.57 -22.84
N PRO A 123 9.18 -7.93 -23.03
CA PRO A 123 8.99 -7.79 -24.35
C PRO A 123 9.73 -8.89 -25.06
N LYS A 124 9.77 -9.66 -24.30
CA LYS A 124 10.07 -10.48 -24.45
C LYS A 124 9.78 -10.99 -24.83
N VAL A 125 9.74 -10.61 -24.87
CA VAL A 125 9.49 -11.11 -25.21
C VAL A 125 9.46 -11.52 -25.69
N GLU A 126 9.73 -11.66 -25.68
CA GLU A 126 9.66 -11.98 -26.15
C GLU A 126 9.38 -12.18 -26.62
N ILE A 127 9.49 -11.89 -26.79
CA ILE A 127 9.20 -12.04 -27.24
C ILE A 127 9.03 -12.25 -27.82
N VAL A 128 9.27 -12.22 -27.91
CA VAL A 128 9.02 -12.37 -28.32
C VAL A 128 9.01 -12.57 -28.96
N THR A 129 9.15 -12.57 -28.97
CA THR A 129 9.09 -12.68 -29.50
C THR A 129 9.06 -12.71 -30.27
N ILE A 130 9.06 -12.50 -30.18
CA ILE A 130 9.00 -12.36 -30.85
C ILE A 130 9.08 -12.67 -31.66
N LYS A 131 9.09 -12.71 -31.81
CA LYS A 131 9.13 -13.02 -32.51
C LYS A 131 8.99 -13.04 -33.07
N GLY A 132 9.00 -12.56 -32.79
CA GLY A 132 8.82 -12.54 -33.10
C GLY A 132 8.90 -12.60 -33.34
#